data_f355aa9e97ab3ef0c3893501e186ce60
#
_entry.id   f355aa9e97ab3ef0c3893501e186ce60
#
_cell.length_a   1.000
_cell.length_b   1.000
_cell.length_c   1.000
_cell.angle_alpha   90.00
_cell.angle_beta   90.00
_cell.angle_gamma   90.00
#
_symmetry.space_group_name_H-M   'P 1'
#
loop_
_entity.id
_entity.type
_entity.pdbx_description
1 polymer ?
#
loop_
_entity_poly.entity_id
_entity_poly.type
_entity_poly.pdbx_seq_one_letter_code
_entity_poly.pdbx_strand_id
1 'polypeptide(L)'
;MTSDRRQFLCALTTALAAPSAALAQSPAMSRITAYVFSFAALDGSDIRLVDYTGKPMLIVNTASQCGYTPQFTGLQQLYARYHAQGLEIIGVPSNDFGGQEPGTPVDIMHTAHDEYGVRFPLAAKTEVRGTNPHPFYKWAATERPLEIPRWNFHKYLVGRDGRIAAVFPTAIEPMDARLIQVVAKELARA
;
A
#
# COMPACT_ATOMS: atom_id res chain seq x y z
N MET A 1 33.12 87.92 13.58
CA MET A 1 31.94 87.20 14.15
C MET A 1 31.66 86.04 13.18
N THR A 2 32.20 84.91 13.48
CA THR A 2 32.20 83.70 12.60
C THR A 2 31.20 82.72 13.16
N SER A 3 30.21 82.37 12.34
CA SER A 3 29.22 81.33 12.66
C SER A 3 29.65 80.02 12.04
N ASP A 4 29.95 79.04 12.88
CA ASP A 4 30.38 77.70 12.52
C ASP A 4 29.13 76.79 12.35
N ARG A 5 28.88 76.29 11.15
CA ARG A 5 27.79 75.36 10.84
C ARG A 5 28.38 73.93 10.72
N ARG A 6 28.31 73.19 11.82
CA ARG A 6 28.58 71.74 11.78
C ARG A 6 27.36 71.04 11.21
N GLN A 7 27.58 70.47 10.02
CA GLN A 7 26.64 69.59 9.39
C GLN A 7 26.81 68.17 9.97
N PHE A 8 25.78 67.62 10.61
CA PHE A 8 25.68 66.21 11.00
C PHE A 8 25.22 65.39 9.81
N LEU A 9 26.08 64.58 9.24
CA LEU A 9 25.69 63.51 8.29
C LEU A 9 25.18 62.32 9.10
N CYS A 10 23.85 62.10 9.04
CA CYS A 10 23.27 60.82 9.45
C CYS A 10 23.45 59.80 8.32
N ALA A 11 24.32 58.84 8.55
CA ALA A 11 24.44 57.66 7.67
C ALA A 11 23.30 56.69 8.02
N LEU A 12 22.31 56.57 7.11
CA LEU A 12 21.32 55.47 7.15
C LEU A 12 21.98 54.18 6.64
N THR A 13 22.24 53.24 7.54
CA THR A 13 22.59 51.87 7.19
C THR A 13 21.31 51.08 6.94
N THR A 14 20.96 50.85 5.70
CA THR A 14 19.91 49.92 5.28
C THR A 14 20.45 48.49 5.41
N ALA A 15 20.00 47.76 6.42
CA ALA A 15 20.24 46.35 6.55
C ALA A 15 19.34 45.60 5.55
N LEU A 16 19.93 45.01 4.49
CA LEU A 16 19.26 44.07 3.61
C LEU A 16 19.03 42.76 4.41
N ALA A 17 17.78 42.53 4.81
CA ALA A 17 17.38 41.22 5.32
C ALA A 17 17.30 40.23 4.12
N ALA A 18 18.24 39.28 4.04
CA ALA A 18 18.16 38.18 3.10
C ALA A 18 17.00 37.26 3.50
N PRO A 19 16.13 36.82 2.55
CA PRO A 19 15.10 35.85 2.87
C PRO A 19 15.76 34.52 3.23
N SER A 20 15.53 34.07 4.46
CA SER A 20 15.88 32.71 4.87
C SER A 20 15.06 31.70 4.01
N ALA A 21 15.73 31.06 3.06
CA ALA A 21 15.14 29.94 2.34
C ALA A 21 14.87 28.83 3.38
N ALA A 22 13.62 28.70 3.78
CA ALA A 22 13.16 27.54 4.54
C ALA A 22 13.39 26.30 3.65
N LEU A 23 14.43 25.51 3.97
CA LEU A 23 14.62 24.20 3.39
C LEU A 23 13.38 23.38 3.74
N ALA A 24 12.52 23.15 2.74
CA ALA A 24 11.41 22.23 2.85
C ALA A 24 12.01 20.86 3.20
N GLN A 25 11.88 20.45 4.45
CA GLN A 25 12.26 19.12 4.88
C GLN A 25 11.35 18.14 4.13
N SER A 26 11.92 17.38 3.21
CA SER A 26 11.24 16.24 2.62
C SER A 26 10.71 15.37 3.76
N PRO A 27 9.44 14.94 3.73
CA PRO A 27 8.92 14.08 4.79
C PRO A 27 9.85 12.88 4.93
N ALA A 28 10.36 12.67 6.13
CA ALA A 28 11.24 11.53 6.41
C ALA A 28 10.44 10.27 6.06
N MET A 29 10.83 9.56 4.99
CA MET A 29 10.22 8.28 4.65
C MET A 29 10.31 7.37 5.86
N SER A 30 9.19 6.77 6.25
CA SER A 30 9.14 5.79 7.33
C SER A 30 10.26 4.76 7.13
N ARG A 31 10.96 4.42 8.21
CA ARG A 31 11.94 3.33 8.20
C ARG A 31 11.27 1.95 8.22
N ILE A 32 9.98 1.93 8.52
CA ILE A 32 9.18 0.70 8.58
C ILE A 32 8.85 0.27 7.14
N THR A 33 9.06 -1.00 6.85
CA THR A 33 8.67 -1.63 5.59
C THR A 33 7.58 -2.68 5.85
N ALA A 34 6.94 -3.17 4.80
CA ALA A 34 5.93 -4.22 4.90
C ALA A 34 6.46 -5.49 5.57
N TYR A 35 7.75 -5.74 5.54
CA TYR A 35 8.38 -6.96 6.07
C TYR A 35 8.23 -7.16 7.58
N VAL A 36 7.86 -6.12 8.35
CA VAL A 36 7.63 -6.27 9.80
C VAL A 36 6.25 -6.83 10.14
N PHE A 37 5.37 -6.98 9.14
CA PHE A 37 3.99 -7.44 9.36
C PHE A 37 3.83 -8.92 9.00
N SER A 38 2.82 -9.54 9.62
CA SER A 38 2.35 -10.89 9.29
C SER A 38 0.83 -10.91 9.36
N PHE A 39 0.21 -11.83 8.64
CA PHE A 39 -1.21 -12.14 8.74
C PHE A 39 -1.37 -13.57 9.26
N ALA A 40 -2.35 -13.82 10.12
CA ALA A 40 -2.78 -15.20 10.35
C ALA A 40 -3.35 -15.76 9.04
N ALA A 41 -3.01 -16.98 8.67
CA ALA A 41 -3.54 -17.65 7.49
C ALA A 41 -4.87 -18.37 7.80
N LEU A 42 -5.64 -18.72 6.76
CA LEU A 42 -6.90 -19.48 6.92
C LEU A 42 -6.70 -20.86 7.54
N ASP A 43 -5.54 -21.47 7.33
CA ASP A 43 -5.17 -22.79 7.87
C ASP A 43 -4.58 -22.71 9.30
N GLY A 44 -4.52 -21.52 9.89
CA GLY A 44 -3.98 -21.26 11.22
C GLY A 44 -2.47 -21.08 11.28
N SER A 45 -1.77 -21.15 10.16
CA SER A 45 -0.35 -20.77 10.05
C SER A 45 -0.18 -19.24 9.97
N ASP A 46 1.06 -18.77 9.86
CA ASP A 46 1.38 -17.36 9.68
C ASP A 46 1.88 -17.06 8.26
N ILE A 47 1.36 -16.03 7.64
CA ILE A 47 1.89 -15.42 6.41
C ILE A 47 2.79 -14.26 6.84
N ARG A 48 4.07 -14.51 7.05
CA ARG A 48 5.03 -13.47 7.46
C ARG A 48 5.58 -12.79 6.22
N LEU A 49 5.37 -11.47 6.10
CA LEU A 49 5.80 -10.75 4.89
C LEU A 49 7.33 -10.71 4.73
N VAL A 50 8.08 -10.92 5.81
CA VAL A 50 9.56 -11.07 5.76
C VAL A 50 10.00 -12.28 4.94
N ASP A 51 9.21 -13.33 4.85
CA ASP A 51 9.53 -14.54 4.08
C ASP A 51 9.52 -14.28 2.55
N TYR A 52 8.95 -13.17 2.14
CA TYR A 52 8.91 -12.69 0.76
C TYR A 52 9.91 -11.55 0.49
N THR A 53 10.93 -11.40 1.33
CA THR A 53 11.95 -10.35 1.15
C THR A 53 12.59 -10.44 -0.24
N GLY A 54 12.67 -9.29 -0.92
CA GLY A 54 13.20 -9.20 -2.29
C GLY A 54 12.21 -9.61 -3.40
N LYS A 55 10.97 -9.95 -3.05
CA LYS A 55 9.90 -10.25 -4.00
C LYS A 55 8.83 -9.14 -3.97
N PRO A 56 8.28 -8.71 -5.10
CA PRO A 56 7.10 -7.87 -5.10
C PRO A 56 5.88 -8.65 -4.61
N MET A 57 5.05 -8.02 -3.76
CA MET A 57 3.85 -8.63 -3.19
C MET A 57 2.62 -7.79 -3.51
N LEU A 58 1.56 -8.41 -4.04
CA LEU A 58 0.26 -7.77 -4.22
C LEU A 58 -0.66 -8.18 -3.06
N ILE A 59 -0.92 -7.26 -2.13
CA ILE A 59 -1.83 -7.46 -0.99
C ILE A 59 -3.21 -6.96 -1.40
N VAL A 60 -4.22 -7.84 -1.34
CA VAL A 60 -5.58 -7.56 -1.85
C VAL A 60 -6.61 -7.88 -0.77
N ASN A 61 -7.41 -6.90 -0.34
CA ASN A 61 -8.54 -7.23 0.53
C ASN A 61 -9.69 -7.82 -0.30
N THR A 62 -10.18 -8.99 0.11
CA THR A 62 -11.13 -9.80 -0.66
C THR A 62 -12.46 -9.98 0.07
N ALA A 63 -13.48 -10.40 -0.65
CA ALA A 63 -14.76 -10.82 -0.09
C ALA A 63 -15.47 -11.80 -1.03
N SER A 64 -16.15 -12.81 -0.44
CA SER A 64 -16.82 -13.89 -1.18
C SER A 64 -18.17 -13.48 -1.77
N GLN A 65 -18.86 -12.49 -1.20
CA GLN A 65 -20.22 -12.07 -1.61
C GLN A 65 -20.25 -10.65 -2.19
N CYS A 66 -19.23 -10.31 -2.99
CA CYS A 66 -19.05 -9.00 -3.57
C CYS A 66 -19.28 -9.05 -5.09
N GLY A 67 -19.84 -7.99 -5.67
CA GLY A 67 -19.91 -7.87 -7.13
C GLY A 67 -18.55 -7.91 -7.83
N TYR A 68 -17.46 -7.70 -7.10
CA TYR A 68 -16.09 -7.79 -7.59
C TYR A 68 -15.41 -9.14 -7.30
N THR A 69 -16.09 -10.12 -6.67
CA THR A 69 -15.55 -11.47 -6.42
C THR A 69 -14.98 -12.15 -7.67
N PRO A 70 -15.54 -11.94 -8.90
CA PRO A 70 -14.94 -12.46 -10.13
C PRO A 70 -13.50 -12.00 -10.39
N GLN A 71 -13.00 -10.95 -9.72
CA GLN A 71 -11.59 -10.56 -9.80
C GLN A 71 -10.63 -11.63 -9.28
N PHE A 72 -11.08 -12.61 -8.49
CA PHE A 72 -10.26 -13.78 -8.13
C PHE A 72 -9.71 -14.49 -9.36
N THR A 73 -10.51 -14.64 -10.43
CA THR A 73 -10.03 -15.20 -11.69
C THR A 73 -8.85 -14.44 -12.26
N GLY A 74 -8.95 -13.10 -12.32
CA GLY A 74 -7.87 -12.27 -12.81
C GLY A 74 -6.63 -12.27 -11.89
N LEU A 75 -6.83 -12.31 -10.56
CA LEU A 75 -5.74 -12.45 -9.59
C LEU A 75 -5.01 -13.79 -9.79
N GLN A 76 -5.75 -14.89 -9.98
CA GLN A 76 -5.15 -16.19 -10.22
C GLN A 76 -4.41 -16.25 -11.55
N GLN A 77 -4.92 -15.61 -12.61
CA GLN A 77 -4.21 -15.47 -13.89
C GLN A 77 -2.91 -14.68 -13.73
N LEU A 78 -2.95 -13.58 -12.98
CA LEU A 78 -1.77 -12.76 -12.69
C LEU A 78 -0.74 -13.57 -11.90
N TYR A 79 -1.18 -14.31 -10.87
CA TYR A 79 -0.34 -15.20 -10.08
C TYR A 79 0.31 -16.29 -10.94
N ALA A 80 -0.47 -17.03 -11.71
CA ALA A 80 0.03 -18.07 -12.60
C ALA A 80 1.07 -17.56 -13.59
N ARG A 81 0.88 -16.32 -14.09
CA ARG A 81 1.77 -15.70 -15.08
C ARG A 81 3.11 -15.24 -14.49
N TYR A 82 3.12 -14.75 -13.26
CA TYR A 82 4.28 -14.03 -12.71
C TYR A 82 4.87 -14.64 -11.45
N HIS A 83 4.23 -15.63 -10.82
CA HIS A 83 4.75 -16.25 -9.60
C HIS A 83 6.14 -16.87 -9.80
N ALA A 84 6.36 -17.60 -10.90
CA ALA A 84 7.67 -18.16 -11.22
C ALA A 84 8.75 -17.10 -11.47
N GLN A 85 8.35 -15.85 -11.71
CA GLN A 85 9.26 -14.69 -11.85
C GLN A 85 9.45 -13.95 -10.52
N GLY A 86 8.75 -14.37 -9.45
CA GLY A 86 8.90 -13.85 -8.10
C GLY A 86 7.74 -12.99 -7.59
N LEU A 87 6.63 -12.80 -8.36
CA LEU A 87 5.45 -12.13 -7.82
C LEU A 87 4.76 -13.01 -6.79
N GLU A 88 4.48 -12.44 -5.63
CA GLU A 88 3.57 -13.04 -4.66
C GLU A 88 2.24 -12.28 -4.61
N ILE A 89 1.14 -13.01 -4.33
CA ILE A 89 -0.18 -12.41 -4.08
C ILE A 89 -0.66 -12.93 -2.73
N ILE A 90 -1.22 -12.05 -1.91
CA ILE A 90 -1.81 -12.40 -0.63
C ILE A 90 -3.23 -11.84 -0.61
N GLY A 91 -4.22 -12.72 -0.58
CA GLY A 91 -5.62 -12.34 -0.37
C GLY A 91 -5.91 -12.17 1.11
N VAL A 92 -6.61 -11.10 1.45
CA VAL A 92 -6.95 -10.75 2.84
C VAL A 92 -8.47 -10.61 2.95
N PRO A 93 -9.20 -11.68 3.28
CA PRO A 93 -10.65 -11.64 3.46
C PRO A 93 -11.05 -10.62 4.51
N SER A 94 -12.05 -9.77 4.20
CA SER A 94 -12.53 -8.72 5.11
C SER A 94 -14.03 -8.52 5.03
N ASN A 95 -14.66 -8.40 6.20
CA ASN A 95 -16.09 -8.14 6.29
C ASN A 95 -16.44 -6.65 6.43
N ASP A 96 -15.45 -5.75 6.32
CA ASP A 96 -15.61 -4.34 6.65
C ASP A 96 -16.36 -3.53 5.57
N PHE A 97 -16.55 -4.11 4.40
CA PHE A 97 -17.17 -3.45 3.26
C PHE A 97 -18.51 -4.12 2.94
N GLY A 98 -19.56 -3.60 3.57
CA GLY A 98 -20.94 -4.06 3.33
C GLY A 98 -21.25 -5.44 3.90
N GLY A 99 -20.43 -5.99 4.80
CA GLY A 99 -20.67 -7.31 5.39
C GLY A 99 -20.55 -8.46 4.36
N GLN A 100 -19.75 -8.28 3.30
CA GLN A 100 -19.68 -9.20 2.16
C GLN A 100 -18.72 -10.39 2.34
N GLU A 101 -18.15 -10.55 3.54
CA GLU A 101 -17.38 -11.74 3.94
C GLU A 101 -17.95 -12.34 5.23
N PRO A 102 -19.22 -12.76 5.27
CA PRO A 102 -19.84 -13.28 6.50
C PRO A 102 -19.34 -14.67 6.85
N GLY A 103 -18.87 -15.44 5.87
CA GLY A 103 -18.57 -16.86 5.96
C GLY A 103 -17.48 -17.24 6.96
N THR A 104 -17.40 -18.53 7.23
CA THR A 104 -16.33 -19.17 8.01
C THR A 104 -15.05 -19.30 7.16
N PRO A 105 -13.90 -19.68 7.74
CA PRO A 105 -12.71 -20.00 6.96
C PRO A 105 -12.94 -21.06 5.87
N VAL A 106 -13.82 -22.04 6.13
CA VAL A 106 -14.18 -23.09 5.15
C VAL A 106 -14.95 -22.49 3.97
N ASP A 107 -15.91 -21.59 4.24
CA ASP A 107 -16.69 -20.94 3.18
C ASP A 107 -15.80 -20.03 2.31
N ILE A 108 -14.88 -19.30 2.92
CA ILE A 108 -13.89 -18.47 2.22
C ILE A 108 -13.01 -19.32 1.31
N MET A 109 -12.51 -20.45 1.85
CA MET A 109 -11.67 -21.39 1.11
C MET A 109 -12.46 -21.99 -0.06
N HIS A 110 -13.70 -22.44 0.16
CA HIS A 110 -14.57 -22.95 -0.89
C HIS A 110 -14.74 -21.94 -2.03
N THR A 111 -15.14 -20.71 -1.72
CA THR A 111 -15.28 -19.68 -2.75
C THR A 111 -13.95 -19.46 -3.49
N ALA A 112 -12.86 -19.18 -2.77
CA ALA A 112 -11.62 -18.83 -3.44
C ALA A 112 -10.97 -20.01 -4.20
N HIS A 113 -10.87 -21.20 -3.57
CA HIS A 113 -10.16 -22.33 -4.15
C HIS A 113 -11.04 -23.14 -5.12
N ASP A 114 -12.29 -23.47 -4.72
CA ASP A 114 -13.09 -24.43 -5.48
C ASP A 114 -13.85 -23.73 -6.62
N GLU A 115 -14.38 -22.51 -6.38
CA GLU A 115 -15.12 -21.79 -7.41
C GLU A 115 -14.20 -20.99 -8.35
N TYR A 116 -13.13 -20.34 -7.80
CA TYR A 116 -12.25 -19.45 -8.57
C TYR A 116 -10.84 -20.02 -8.84
N GLY A 117 -10.51 -21.18 -8.30
CA GLY A 117 -9.23 -21.85 -8.53
C GLY A 117 -8.01 -21.15 -7.93
N VAL A 118 -8.20 -20.27 -6.93
CA VAL A 118 -7.12 -19.53 -6.27
C VAL A 118 -6.06 -20.48 -5.69
N ARG A 119 -4.78 -20.17 -5.90
CA ARG A 119 -3.63 -20.93 -5.38
C ARG A 119 -2.64 -20.06 -4.59
N PHE A 120 -2.83 -18.75 -4.58
CA PHE A 120 -2.03 -17.86 -3.75
C PHE A 120 -2.52 -17.89 -2.29
N PRO A 121 -1.65 -17.52 -1.31
CA PRO A 121 -1.98 -17.49 0.11
C PRO A 121 -3.19 -16.62 0.44
N LEU A 122 -4.03 -17.12 1.36
CA LEU A 122 -5.18 -16.39 1.91
C LEU A 122 -5.01 -16.21 3.42
N ALA A 123 -5.10 -14.97 3.86
CA ALA A 123 -5.16 -14.65 5.29
C ALA A 123 -6.50 -15.07 5.92
N ALA A 124 -6.52 -15.25 7.21
CA ALA A 124 -7.75 -15.29 7.98
C ALA A 124 -8.50 -13.95 7.85
N LYS A 125 -9.81 -13.96 8.14
CA LYS A 125 -10.63 -12.75 8.09
C LYS A 125 -10.02 -11.65 8.94
N THR A 126 -9.79 -10.48 8.34
CA THR A 126 -8.97 -9.41 8.89
C THR A 126 -9.72 -8.08 8.85
N GLU A 127 -9.57 -7.25 9.89
CA GLU A 127 -10.01 -5.86 9.87
C GLU A 127 -9.07 -5.04 8.98
N VAL A 128 -9.61 -4.49 7.89
CA VAL A 128 -8.89 -3.66 6.92
C VAL A 128 -9.11 -2.17 7.17
N ARG A 129 -10.28 -1.83 7.73
CA ARG A 129 -10.67 -0.47 8.10
C ARG A 129 -11.45 -0.48 9.43
N GLY A 130 -11.74 0.70 9.98
CA GLY A 130 -12.47 0.84 11.23
C GLY A 130 -11.60 1.41 12.33
N THR A 131 -11.93 1.10 13.59
CA THR A 131 -11.24 1.66 14.76
C THR A 131 -9.93 0.97 15.08
N ASN A 132 -9.79 -0.31 14.70
CA ASN A 132 -8.58 -1.09 14.97
C ASN A 132 -8.13 -1.96 13.79
N PRO A 133 -7.85 -1.37 12.61
CA PRO A 133 -7.42 -2.16 11.45
C PRO A 133 -6.08 -2.84 11.73
N HIS A 134 -5.85 -3.94 11.02
CA HIS A 134 -4.61 -4.70 11.09
C HIS A 134 -3.37 -3.79 10.91
N PRO A 135 -2.26 -4.03 11.62
CA PRO A 135 -1.06 -3.17 11.57
C PRO A 135 -0.54 -2.84 10.17
N PHE A 136 -0.59 -3.79 9.24
CA PHE A 136 -0.25 -3.54 7.83
C PHE A 136 -1.11 -2.42 7.23
N TYR A 137 -2.43 -2.46 7.44
CA TYR A 137 -3.34 -1.45 6.87
C TYR A 137 -3.21 -0.08 7.57
N LYS A 138 -2.89 -0.06 8.87
CA LYS A 138 -2.53 1.19 9.58
C LYS A 138 -1.28 1.82 8.97
N TRP A 139 -0.25 1.01 8.76
CA TRP A 139 0.98 1.45 8.11
C TRP A 139 0.71 1.92 6.68
N ALA A 140 0.00 1.14 5.88
CA ALA A 140 -0.33 1.50 4.50
C ALA A 140 -1.10 2.83 4.41
N ALA A 141 -2.03 3.08 5.34
CA ALA A 141 -2.75 4.35 5.43
C ALA A 141 -1.82 5.53 5.80
N THR A 142 -0.76 5.30 6.56
CA THR A 142 0.25 6.32 6.87
C THR A 142 1.12 6.62 5.64
N GLU A 143 1.55 5.58 4.92
CA GLU A 143 2.39 5.73 3.72
C GLU A 143 1.59 6.30 2.52
N ARG A 144 0.29 6.01 2.43
CA ARG A 144 -0.60 6.35 1.31
C ARG A 144 -1.96 6.87 1.82
N PRO A 145 -2.02 8.04 2.49
CA PRO A 145 -3.22 8.49 3.19
C PRO A 145 -4.41 8.80 2.26
N LEU A 146 -4.17 9.10 0.99
CA LEU A 146 -5.21 9.36 0.01
C LEU A 146 -5.66 8.10 -0.76
N GLU A 147 -4.94 6.99 -0.60
CA GLU A 147 -5.11 5.75 -1.36
C GLU A 147 -5.46 4.58 -0.43
N ILE A 148 -6.31 4.83 0.57
CA ILE A 148 -6.80 3.80 1.50
C ILE A 148 -7.91 2.95 0.88
N PRO A 149 -8.11 1.69 1.32
CA PRO A 149 -9.19 0.84 0.85
C PRO A 149 -10.56 1.50 1.09
N ARG A 150 -11.34 1.66 0.01
CA ARG A 150 -12.70 2.18 0.06
C ARG A 150 -13.75 1.12 -0.22
N TRP A 151 -13.31 -0.03 -0.75
CA TRP A 151 -14.15 -1.18 -1.06
C TRP A 151 -13.31 -2.46 -1.10
N ASN A 152 -13.97 -3.63 -1.27
CA ASN A 152 -13.30 -4.91 -1.50
C ASN A 152 -12.46 -4.88 -2.79
N PHE A 153 -11.48 -5.74 -2.90
CA PHE A 153 -10.54 -5.85 -4.02
C PHE A 153 -9.71 -4.58 -4.29
N HIS A 154 -9.46 -3.78 -3.26
CA HIS A 154 -8.40 -2.77 -3.29
C HIS A 154 -7.03 -3.47 -3.18
N LYS A 155 -6.03 -2.95 -3.87
CA LYS A 155 -4.74 -3.63 -4.02
C LYS A 155 -3.59 -2.70 -3.68
N TYR A 156 -2.70 -3.15 -2.79
CA TYR A 156 -1.40 -2.55 -2.54
C TYR A 156 -0.32 -3.40 -3.18
N LEU A 157 0.46 -2.85 -4.11
CA LEU A 157 1.68 -3.49 -4.58
C LEU A 157 2.85 -3.04 -3.72
N VAL A 158 3.40 -3.95 -2.95
CA VAL A 158 4.66 -3.77 -2.21
C VAL A 158 5.80 -4.16 -3.13
N GLY A 159 6.77 -3.28 -3.29
CA GLY A 159 7.98 -3.52 -4.09
C GLY A 159 8.99 -4.42 -3.38
N ARG A 160 10.06 -4.76 -4.08
CA ARG A 160 11.17 -5.60 -3.56
C ARG A 160 11.87 -5.02 -2.35
N ASP A 161 11.76 -3.72 -2.13
CA ASP A 161 12.31 -3.00 -0.98
C ASP A 161 11.37 -2.97 0.24
N GLY A 162 10.21 -3.65 0.14
CA GLY A 162 9.19 -3.67 1.17
C GLY A 162 8.37 -2.38 1.29
N ARG A 163 8.49 -1.43 0.34
CA ARG A 163 7.71 -0.19 0.32
C ARG A 163 6.52 -0.31 -0.62
N ILE A 164 5.47 0.49 -0.42
CA ILE A 164 4.34 0.52 -1.35
C ILE A 164 4.78 1.18 -2.66
N ALA A 165 4.92 0.36 -3.70
CA ALA A 165 5.31 0.78 -5.05
C ALA A 165 4.13 1.38 -5.82
N ALA A 166 2.91 0.83 -5.64
CA ALA A 166 1.70 1.32 -6.27
C ALA A 166 0.45 0.90 -5.49
N VAL A 167 -0.65 1.61 -5.76
CA VAL A 167 -1.96 1.32 -5.20
C VAL A 167 -2.98 1.28 -6.34
N PHE A 168 -3.88 0.29 -6.30
CA PHE A 168 -4.92 0.13 -7.31
C PHE A 168 -6.28 0.03 -6.63
N PRO A 169 -7.19 0.96 -6.91
CA PRO A 169 -8.56 0.89 -6.40
C PRO A 169 -9.30 -0.31 -6.98
N THR A 170 -10.41 -0.67 -6.35
CA THR A 170 -11.28 -1.80 -6.70
C THR A 170 -11.57 -1.93 -8.20
N ALA A 171 -11.86 -0.81 -8.88
CA ALA A 171 -12.23 -0.80 -10.29
C ALA A 171 -11.09 -1.19 -11.27
N ILE A 172 -9.84 -1.23 -10.78
CA ILE A 172 -8.72 -1.70 -11.61
C ILE A 172 -8.65 -3.21 -11.54
N GLU A 173 -8.96 -3.85 -12.67
CA GLU A 173 -8.90 -5.30 -12.82
C GLU A 173 -7.46 -5.82 -12.67
N PRO A 174 -7.26 -7.04 -12.12
CA PRO A 174 -5.92 -7.59 -11.92
C PRO A 174 -5.11 -7.76 -13.21
N MET A 175 -5.79 -7.96 -14.35
CA MET A 175 -5.16 -8.07 -15.67
C MET A 175 -5.14 -6.74 -16.46
N ASP A 176 -5.48 -5.62 -15.82
CA ASP A 176 -5.37 -4.29 -16.43
C ASP A 176 -3.90 -3.98 -16.78
N ALA A 177 -3.68 -3.40 -17.96
CA ALA A 177 -2.34 -3.05 -18.44
C ALA A 177 -1.56 -2.17 -17.45
N ARG A 178 -2.23 -1.26 -16.73
CA ARG A 178 -1.63 -0.38 -15.73
C ARG A 178 -1.03 -1.18 -14.57
N LEU A 179 -1.76 -2.19 -14.06
CA LEU A 179 -1.27 -3.05 -12.98
C LEU A 179 -0.13 -3.93 -13.49
N ILE A 180 -0.32 -4.58 -14.65
CA ILE A 180 0.69 -5.46 -15.26
C ILE A 180 2.01 -4.73 -15.51
N GLN A 181 1.97 -3.50 -16.01
CA GLN A 181 3.18 -2.70 -16.26
C GLN A 181 3.97 -2.42 -14.99
N VAL A 182 3.29 -2.09 -13.88
CA VAL A 182 3.98 -1.83 -12.61
C VAL A 182 4.54 -3.12 -12.01
N VAL A 183 3.78 -4.23 -12.07
CA VAL A 183 4.28 -5.55 -11.65
C VAL A 183 5.52 -5.95 -12.45
N ALA A 184 5.49 -5.83 -13.78
CA ALA A 184 6.63 -6.15 -14.63
C ALA A 184 7.86 -5.27 -14.32
N LYS A 185 7.64 -3.99 -14.04
CA LYS A 185 8.70 -3.06 -13.62
C LYS A 185 9.32 -3.48 -12.29
N GLU A 186 8.52 -3.85 -11.29
CA GLU A 186 9.03 -4.32 -9.99
C GLU A 186 9.76 -5.66 -10.11
N LEU A 187 9.31 -6.56 -10.96
CA LEU A 187 10.00 -7.83 -11.24
C LEU A 187 11.36 -7.63 -11.93
N ALA A 188 11.49 -6.61 -12.78
CA ALA A 188 12.74 -6.29 -13.49
C ALA A 188 13.77 -5.51 -12.64
N ARG A 189 13.39 -5.02 -11.45
CA ARG A 189 14.34 -4.35 -10.53
C ARG A 189 15.32 -5.36 -9.96
N ALA A 190 16.61 -5.04 -10.05
CA ALA A 190 17.69 -5.81 -9.44
C ALA A 190 17.72 -5.66 -7.91
#